data_22314a61453aff2d96e7bb4c1800968a
#
_entry.id   22314a61453aff2d96e7bb4c1800968a
#
_cell.length_a   1.000
_cell.length_b   1.000
_cell.length_c   1.000
_cell.angle_alpha   90.00
_cell.angle_beta   90.00
_cell.angle_gamma   90.00
#
_symmetry.space_group_name_H-M   'P 1'
#
loop_
_entity.id
_entity.type
_entity.pdbx_description
1 polymer ?
#
loop_
_entity_poly.entity_id
_entity_poly.type
_entity_poly.pdbx_seq_one_letter_code
_entity_poly.pdbx_strand_id
1 'polypeptide(L)'
;MKKIDHIAIQVDDVKESVKWYVEKYECEILYQDESWAFLQFDNIKMALVVEDEHPYHIAFEIDGLDGEGNNWKYHRDNSISRYIDDPSGNKIELIWYMNQERK
;
A
#
# COMPACT_ATOMS: atom_id res chain seq x y z
N MET A 1 1.45 10.57 16.70
CA MET A 1 0.45 10.25 15.68
C MET A 1 1.02 9.28 14.68
N LYS A 2 0.19 8.37 14.22
CA LYS A 2 0.63 7.42 13.19
C LYS A 2 0.52 8.05 11.81
N LYS A 3 1.21 7.47 10.87
CA LYS A 3 1.18 7.94 9.49
C LYS A 3 0.39 6.98 8.62
N ILE A 4 -0.37 7.52 7.69
CA ILE A 4 -0.97 6.71 6.65
C ILE A 4 0.06 6.61 5.53
N ASP A 5 0.49 5.39 5.24
CA ASP A 5 1.51 5.17 4.22
C ASP A 5 0.92 5.26 2.82
N HIS A 6 -0.19 4.59 2.61
CA HIS A 6 -0.83 4.61 1.30
C HIS A 6 -2.28 4.18 1.39
N ILE A 7 -3.00 4.45 0.33
CA ILE A 7 -4.33 3.91 0.15
C ILE A 7 -4.29 3.01 -1.08
N ALA A 8 -5.13 1.99 -1.08
CA ALA A 8 -5.19 1.06 -2.20
C ALA A 8 -6.59 1.01 -2.73
N ILE A 9 -6.72 1.13 -4.04
CA ILE A 9 -8.02 1.04 -4.70
C ILE A 9 -7.92 -0.03 -5.78
N GLN A 10 -9.07 -0.64 -6.06
CA GLN A 10 -9.13 -1.68 -7.07
C GLN A 10 -9.39 -1.06 -8.44
N VAL A 11 -8.71 -1.56 -9.44
CA VAL A 11 -8.89 -1.09 -10.82
C VAL A 11 -9.03 -2.31 -11.71
N ASP A 12 -9.65 -2.10 -12.86
CA ASP A 12 -9.82 -3.17 -13.83
C ASP A 12 -8.57 -3.41 -14.65
N ASP A 13 -7.86 -2.35 -14.94
CA ASP A 13 -6.71 -2.40 -15.83
C ASP A 13 -5.64 -1.48 -15.27
N VAL A 14 -4.55 -2.06 -14.81
CA VAL A 14 -3.52 -1.28 -14.14
C VAL A 14 -2.86 -0.30 -15.09
N LYS A 15 -2.51 -0.75 -16.29
CA LYS A 15 -1.82 0.09 -17.24
C LYS A 15 -2.64 1.32 -17.63
N GLU A 16 -3.90 1.10 -17.93
CA GLU A 16 -4.79 2.20 -18.28
C GLU A 16 -4.98 3.17 -17.13
N SER A 17 -5.10 2.61 -15.93
CA SER A 17 -5.32 3.44 -14.75
C SER A 17 -4.10 4.28 -14.42
N VAL A 18 -2.91 3.69 -14.51
CA VAL A 18 -1.69 4.44 -14.26
C VAL A 18 -1.60 5.62 -15.23
N LYS A 19 -1.84 5.36 -16.51
CA LYS A 19 -1.77 6.41 -17.50
C LYS A 19 -2.73 7.53 -17.17
N TRP A 20 -3.94 7.18 -16.78
CA TRP A 20 -4.96 8.16 -16.44
C TRP A 20 -4.52 9.04 -15.25
N TYR A 21 -4.02 8.41 -14.19
CA TYR A 21 -3.61 9.17 -13.01
C TYR A 21 -2.41 10.05 -13.28
N VAL A 22 -1.44 9.53 -14.02
CA VAL A 22 -0.24 10.31 -14.32
C VAL A 22 -0.60 11.54 -15.17
N GLU A 23 -1.45 11.35 -16.16
CA GLU A 23 -1.80 12.45 -17.04
C GLU A 23 -2.67 13.49 -16.36
N LYS A 24 -3.54 13.04 -15.47
CA LYS A 24 -4.49 13.95 -14.87
C LYS A 24 -3.96 14.64 -13.63
N TYR A 25 -3.17 13.97 -12.85
CA TYR A 25 -2.76 14.48 -11.54
C TYR A 25 -1.26 14.56 -11.31
N GLU A 26 -0.46 14.17 -12.28
CA GLU A 26 0.99 14.36 -12.20
C GLU A 26 1.63 13.66 -11.00
N CYS A 27 1.55 12.35 -10.99
CA CYS A 27 2.20 11.59 -9.94
C CYS A 27 3.40 10.84 -10.49
N GLU A 28 4.21 10.33 -9.58
CA GLU A 28 5.39 9.55 -9.93
C GLU A 28 5.07 8.08 -9.86
N ILE A 29 5.55 7.29 -10.82
CA ILE A 29 5.35 5.85 -10.78
C ILE A 29 6.52 5.25 -10.01
N LEU A 30 6.21 4.68 -8.84
CA LEU A 30 7.23 4.01 -8.05
C LEU A 30 7.39 2.57 -8.48
N TYR A 31 6.32 1.94 -8.92
CA TYR A 31 6.34 0.56 -9.37
C TYR A 31 5.11 0.30 -10.23
N GLN A 32 5.24 -0.61 -11.17
CA GLN A 32 4.10 -1.00 -12.00
C GLN A 32 4.35 -2.36 -12.64
N ASP A 33 3.37 -3.25 -12.50
CA ASP A 33 3.32 -4.45 -13.32
C ASP A 33 1.87 -4.68 -13.68
N GLU A 34 1.53 -5.87 -14.14
CA GLU A 34 0.19 -6.12 -14.64
C GLU A 34 -0.85 -6.25 -13.54
N SER A 35 -0.43 -6.55 -12.33
CA SER A 35 -1.38 -6.79 -11.25
C SER A 35 -1.44 -5.64 -10.26
N TRP A 36 -0.44 -4.77 -10.23
CA TRP A 36 -0.54 -3.62 -9.33
C TRP A 36 0.46 -2.54 -9.72
N ALA A 37 0.22 -1.35 -9.20
CA ALA A 37 1.11 -0.23 -9.39
C ALA A 37 1.12 0.61 -8.12
N PHE A 38 2.23 1.34 -7.93
CA PHE A 38 2.39 2.18 -6.75
C PHE A 38 2.73 3.58 -7.25
N LEU A 39 1.91 4.54 -6.88
CA LEU A 39 2.04 5.91 -7.36
C LEU A 39 2.33 6.83 -6.19
N GLN A 40 3.24 7.79 -6.40
CA GLN A 40 3.57 8.77 -5.39
C GLN A 40 2.92 10.09 -5.72
N PHE A 41 2.08 10.56 -4.84
CA PHE A 41 1.53 11.90 -4.92
C PHE A 41 2.28 12.78 -3.92
N ASP A 42 1.94 14.05 -3.90
CA ASP A 42 2.64 14.99 -3.03
C ASP A 42 2.59 14.58 -1.57
N ASN A 43 1.45 14.11 -1.12
CA ASN A 43 1.25 13.87 0.30
C ASN A 43 1.02 12.41 0.67
N ILE A 44 0.87 11.52 -0.31
CA ILE A 44 0.55 10.14 0.02
C ILE A 44 0.80 9.26 -1.21
N LYS A 45 1.01 7.98 -0.97
CA LYS A 45 1.11 7.01 -2.04
C LYS A 45 -0.24 6.35 -2.27
N MET A 46 -0.46 5.90 -3.48
CA MET A 46 -1.68 5.18 -3.83
C MET A 46 -1.33 3.92 -4.59
N ALA A 47 -1.87 2.81 -4.14
CA ALA A 47 -1.68 1.54 -4.83
C ALA A 47 -2.91 1.28 -5.69
N LEU A 48 -2.67 0.90 -6.94
CA LEU A 48 -3.72 0.45 -7.85
C LEU A 48 -3.59 -1.05 -7.96
N VAL A 49 -4.64 -1.78 -7.58
CA VAL A 49 -4.54 -3.24 -7.49
C VAL A 49 -5.70 -3.86 -8.24
N VAL A 50 -5.49 -5.08 -8.73
CA VAL A 50 -6.61 -5.80 -9.33
C VAL A 50 -7.38 -6.53 -8.24
N GLU A 51 -8.65 -6.73 -8.51
CA GLU A 51 -9.57 -7.24 -7.51
C GLU A 51 -9.13 -8.56 -6.91
N ASP A 52 -8.55 -9.42 -7.72
CA ASP A 52 -8.15 -10.75 -7.28
C ASP A 52 -7.00 -10.75 -6.31
N GLU A 53 -6.20 -9.70 -6.32
CA GLU A 53 -4.95 -9.70 -5.57
C GLU A 53 -5.08 -9.08 -4.20
N HIS A 54 -5.77 -7.97 -4.11
CA HIS A 54 -5.84 -7.22 -2.86
C HIS A 54 -7.16 -6.52 -2.74
N PRO A 55 -7.64 -6.32 -1.51
CA PRO A 55 -8.86 -5.52 -1.30
C PRO A 55 -8.53 -4.03 -1.28
N TYR A 56 -9.57 -3.22 -1.30
CA TYR A 56 -9.42 -1.82 -0.92
C TYR A 56 -8.90 -1.76 0.50
N HIS A 57 -7.93 -0.89 0.75
CA HIS A 57 -7.44 -0.78 2.11
C HIS A 57 -6.69 0.52 2.32
N ILE A 58 -6.50 0.86 3.59
CA ILE A 58 -5.65 1.97 4.00
C ILE A 58 -4.50 1.37 4.78
N ALA A 59 -3.28 1.75 4.46
CA ALA A 59 -2.10 1.21 5.12
C ALA A 59 -1.54 2.22 6.10
N PHE A 60 -1.33 1.79 7.32
CA PHE A 60 -0.71 2.60 8.35
C PHE A 60 0.72 2.13 8.57
N GLU A 61 1.63 3.06 8.64
CA GLU A 61 3.03 2.74 8.93
C GLU A 61 3.18 2.53 10.42
N ILE A 62 3.82 1.43 10.80
CA ILE A 62 4.06 1.14 12.21
C ILE A 62 5.57 1.12 12.46
N ASP A 63 5.94 1.22 13.73
CA ASP A 63 7.35 1.36 14.11
C ASP A 63 8.08 0.04 14.27
N GLY A 64 7.38 -1.04 14.19
CA GLY A 64 8.00 -2.35 14.33
C GLY A 64 6.94 -3.37 14.64
N LEU A 65 7.34 -4.61 14.69
CA LEU A 65 6.41 -5.70 14.98
C LEU A 65 6.27 -5.79 16.47
N ASP A 66 5.09 -5.52 16.97
CA ASP A 66 4.88 -5.49 18.41
C ASP A 66 4.42 -6.82 18.97
N GLY A 67 4.63 -7.88 18.24
CA GLY A 67 4.31 -9.19 18.77
C GLY A 67 2.88 -9.62 18.62
N GLU A 68 2.11 -8.84 17.93
CA GLU A 68 0.73 -9.15 17.74
C GLU A 68 0.54 -10.13 16.61
N GLY A 69 0.25 -11.35 16.92
CA GLY A 69 -0.10 -12.31 15.92
C GLY A 69 1.05 -12.81 15.09
N ASN A 70 0.78 -13.74 14.23
CA ASN A 70 1.79 -14.42 13.44
C ASN A 70 1.55 -14.31 11.96
N ASN A 71 0.68 -13.43 11.52
CA ASN A 71 0.29 -13.41 10.13
C ASN A 71 1.02 -12.39 9.31
N TRP A 72 2.24 -12.09 9.69
CA TRP A 72 3.03 -11.09 9.00
C TRP A 72 3.58 -11.66 7.70
N LYS A 73 3.52 -10.86 6.64
CA LYS A 73 4.06 -11.22 5.35
C LYS A 73 5.24 -10.36 5.00
N TYR A 74 6.28 -10.98 4.48
CA TYR A 74 7.50 -10.29 4.07
C TYR A 74 7.40 -9.96 2.58
N HIS A 75 7.80 -8.75 2.22
CA HIS A 75 7.76 -8.31 0.85
C HIS A 75 9.16 -8.04 0.33
N ARG A 76 9.28 -7.98 -0.99
CA ARG A 76 10.59 -7.82 -1.62
C ARG A 76 11.27 -6.52 -1.29
N ASP A 77 10.50 -5.50 -0.99
CA ASP A 77 11.06 -4.18 -0.73
C ASP A 77 11.49 -4.00 0.72
N ASN A 78 11.66 -5.10 1.44
CA ASN A 78 12.05 -5.08 2.84
C ASN A 78 10.98 -4.51 3.74
N SER A 79 9.74 -4.63 3.35
CA SER A 79 8.65 -4.29 4.24
C SER A 79 7.98 -5.56 4.74
N ILE A 80 7.29 -5.44 5.86
CA ILE A 80 6.52 -6.52 6.45
C ILE A 80 5.15 -5.95 6.73
N SER A 81 4.11 -6.70 6.39
CA SER A 81 2.78 -6.19 6.62
C SER A 81 1.80 -7.29 6.98
N ARG A 82 0.66 -6.88 7.49
CA ARG A 82 -0.46 -7.78 7.70
C ARG A 82 -1.74 -6.97 7.67
N TYR A 83 -2.85 -7.66 7.47
CA TYR A 83 -4.16 -7.02 7.43
C TYR A 83 -4.92 -7.26 8.72
N ILE A 84 -5.64 -6.25 9.16
CA ILE A 84 -6.59 -6.37 10.24
C ILE A 84 -7.87 -5.71 9.78
N ASP A 85 -8.94 -5.90 10.53
CA ASP A 85 -10.22 -5.24 10.25
C ASP A 85 -10.45 -4.15 11.27
N ASP A 86 -11.01 -3.03 10.81
CA ASP A 86 -11.47 -2.04 11.76
C ASP A 86 -12.84 -2.47 12.29
N PRO A 87 -13.44 -1.72 13.22
CA PRO A 87 -14.70 -2.14 13.82
C PRO A 87 -15.86 -2.36 12.83
N SER A 88 -15.78 -1.75 11.67
CA SER A 88 -16.82 -1.90 10.65
C SER A 88 -16.44 -2.88 9.54
N GLY A 89 -15.31 -3.57 9.71
CA GLY A 89 -14.90 -4.54 8.72
C GLY A 89 -14.09 -4.00 7.57
N ASN A 90 -13.65 -2.76 7.66
CA ASN A 90 -12.77 -2.22 6.62
C ASN A 90 -11.38 -2.79 6.78
N LYS A 91 -10.75 -3.11 5.67
CA LYS A 91 -9.40 -3.67 5.70
C LYS A 91 -8.38 -2.59 5.99
N ILE A 92 -7.53 -2.87 6.94
CA ILE A 92 -6.43 -1.98 7.32
C ILE A 92 -5.15 -2.78 7.16
N GLU A 93 -4.18 -2.22 6.49
CA GLU A 93 -2.87 -2.84 6.40
C GLU A 93 -1.93 -2.16 7.38
N LEU A 94 -1.22 -2.96 8.18
CA LEU A 94 -0.16 -2.45 9.03
C LEU A 94 1.15 -2.76 8.32
N ILE A 95 1.97 -1.75 8.08
CA ILE A 95 3.18 -1.95 7.29
C ILE A 95 4.38 -1.37 8.02
N TRP A 96 5.47 -2.12 8.02
CA TRP A 96 6.72 -1.73 8.65
C TRP A 96 7.83 -1.84 7.63
N TYR A 97 8.56 -0.74 7.44
CA TYR A 97 9.70 -0.71 6.53
C TYR A 97 10.96 -0.90 7.32
N MET A 98 11.56 -2.07 7.20
CA MET A 98 12.67 -2.45 8.05
C MET A 98 13.91 -1.61 7.85
N ASN A 99 14.06 -1.01 6.68
CA ASN A 99 15.26 -0.26 6.40
C ASN A 99 15.22 1.19 6.81
N GLN A 100 14.10 1.64 7.29
CA GLN A 100 13.95 3.05 7.52
C GLN A 100 14.65 3.58 8.74
N GLU A 101 14.81 2.75 9.72
CA GLU A 101 15.42 3.27 10.92
C GLU A 101 16.89 3.30 10.84
N ARG A 102 17.42 2.98 9.72
CA ARG A 102 18.82 3.07 9.59
C ARG A 102 19.29 4.43 9.36
N LYS A 103 18.47 5.40 9.39
CA LYS A 103 18.90 6.70 9.11
C LYS A 103 19.52 7.39 10.23
#